data_92698ef1434558d125c1d9f5e2b82681
#
_entry.id   92698ef1434558d125c1d9f5e2b82681
#
_cell.length_a   1.000
_cell.length_b   1.000
_cell.length_c   1.000
_cell.angle_alpha   90.00
_cell.angle_beta   90.00
_cell.angle_gamma   90.00
#
_symmetry.space_group_name_H-M   'P 1'
#
loop_
_entity.id
_entity.type
_entity.pdbx_description
1 polymer ?
#
loop_
_entity_poly.entity_id
_entity_poly.type
_entity_poly.pdbx_seq_one_letter_code
_entity_poly.pdbx_strand_id
1 'polypeptide(L)'
;TALLDYADYQDGYFAHTNTTPKNALATYEGCYATQWYLGFLNNGGAGHSYSLYYRQFDFSRKLSTDATITTFTLDGKQGVFGKDSANRDTITVTLPVGTNLSSMVPHLTLSQGATLVQPDISKPIKFVADVATPFTVQAEDGKTTRTYYVTVKLNSSVQASGAELIPSSIQLTDANI
;
A
#
# COMPACT_ATOMS: atom_id res chain seq x y z
N THR A 1 24.08 -14.79 35.82
CA THR A 1 24.96 -13.62 35.66
C THR A 1 25.95 -13.81 34.51
N ALA A 2 26.59 -15.00 34.41
CA ALA A 2 27.59 -15.24 33.35
C ALA A 2 27.11 -14.99 31.90
N LEU A 3 25.85 -15.28 31.61
CA LEU A 3 25.28 -15.06 30.25
C LEU A 3 25.19 -13.58 29.90
N LEU A 4 24.91 -12.74 30.90
CA LEU A 4 24.75 -11.29 30.67
C LEU A 4 26.09 -10.58 30.43
N ASP A 5 27.21 -11.21 30.83
CA ASP A 5 28.55 -10.65 30.58
C ASP A 5 28.92 -10.65 29.08
N TYR A 6 28.21 -11.43 28.28
CA TYR A 6 28.42 -11.51 26.81
C TYR A 6 27.41 -10.70 26.01
N ALA A 7 26.43 -10.11 26.68
CA ALA A 7 25.38 -9.30 26.03
C ALA A 7 25.86 -7.86 25.87
N ASP A 8 25.66 -7.29 24.70
CA ASP A 8 25.78 -5.85 24.49
C ASP A 8 24.40 -5.22 24.60
N TYR A 9 24.20 -4.43 25.64
CA TYR A 9 22.93 -3.76 25.91
C TYR A 9 22.65 -2.55 25.02
N GLN A 10 23.66 -2.07 24.28
CA GLN A 10 23.51 -0.91 23.41
C GLN A 10 23.02 -1.31 22.02
N ASP A 11 23.55 -2.38 21.46
CA ASP A 11 23.21 -2.82 20.11
C ASP A 11 22.50 -4.19 20.04
N GLY A 12 22.28 -4.84 21.20
CA GLY A 12 21.50 -6.07 21.33
C GLY A 12 22.20 -7.33 20.84
N TYR A 13 23.54 -7.31 20.68
CA TYR A 13 24.30 -8.46 20.21
C TYR A 13 24.96 -9.25 21.34
N PHE A 14 25.14 -10.53 21.09
CA PHE A 14 25.95 -11.42 21.90
C PHE A 14 27.26 -11.78 21.21
N ALA A 15 28.27 -12.08 21.98
CA ALA A 15 29.53 -12.64 21.50
C ALA A 15 29.66 -14.09 21.95
N HIS A 16 30.44 -14.91 21.24
CA HIS A 16 30.75 -16.28 21.68
C HIS A 16 31.59 -16.31 22.97
N THR A 17 32.44 -15.32 23.11
CA THR A 17 33.23 -15.07 24.32
C THR A 17 33.32 -13.56 24.51
N ASN A 18 33.71 -13.11 25.70
CA ASN A 18 33.90 -11.68 25.95
C ASN A 18 35.02 -11.05 25.13
N THR A 19 35.78 -11.83 24.36
CA THR A 19 36.88 -11.38 23.51
C THR A 19 36.64 -11.57 22.03
N THR A 20 35.54 -12.25 21.62
CA THR A 20 35.22 -12.49 20.22
C THR A 20 34.30 -11.37 19.67
N PRO A 21 34.44 -11.03 18.38
CA PRO A 21 33.49 -10.11 17.74
C PRO A 21 32.06 -10.65 17.83
N LYS A 22 31.11 -9.76 18.00
CA LYS A 22 29.69 -10.05 17.99
C LYS A 22 29.27 -10.51 16.59
N ASN A 23 28.39 -11.48 16.53
CA ASN A 23 27.85 -11.97 15.27
C ASN A 23 26.41 -12.48 15.43
N ALA A 24 25.70 -12.66 14.32
CA ALA A 24 24.31 -13.08 14.31
C ALA A 24 24.09 -14.47 14.95
N LEU A 25 25.03 -15.38 14.78
CA LEU A 25 24.94 -16.73 15.36
C LEU A 25 25.03 -16.69 16.89
N ALA A 26 26.02 -15.99 17.44
CA ALA A 26 26.17 -15.83 18.89
C ALA A 26 24.98 -15.09 19.49
N THR A 27 24.42 -14.10 18.79
CA THR A 27 23.19 -13.40 19.20
C THR A 27 22.00 -14.35 19.26
N TYR A 28 21.85 -15.19 18.27
CA TYR A 28 20.80 -16.19 18.21
C TYR A 28 20.90 -17.18 19.38
N GLU A 29 22.06 -17.78 19.60
CA GLU A 29 22.33 -18.69 20.72
C GLU A 29 22.09 -18.02 22.07
N GLY A 30 22.54 -16.77 22.23
CA GLY A 30 22.33 -15.97 23.43
C GLY A 30 20.86 -15.70 23.72
N CYS A 31 20.07 -15.38 22.72
CA CYS A 31 18.62 -15.19 22.85
C CYS A 31 17.91 -16.48 23.32
N TYR A 32 18.29 -17.63 22.79
CA TYR A 32 17.74 -18.91 23.23
C TYR A 32 18.07 -19.21 24.69
N ALA A 33 19.33 -19.04 25.09
CA ALA A 33 19.76 -19.26 26.46
C ALA A 33 19.04 -18.32 27.45
N THR A 34 18.84 -17.06 27.07
CA THR A 34 18.11 -16.10 27.91
C THR A 34 16.65 -16.49 28.07
N GLN A 35 15.99 -16.91 27.01
CA GLN A 35 14.58 -17.36 27.05
C GLN A 35 14.43 -18.63 27.89
N TRP A 36 15.36 -19.57 27.78
CA TRP A 36 15.37 -20.76 28.60
C TRP A 36 15.49 -20.40 30.09
N TYR A 37 16.41 -19.49 30.43
CA TYR A 37 16.61 -19.05 31.82
C TYR A 37 15.37 -18.34 32.37
N LEU A 38 14.72 -17.50 31.60
CA LEU A 38 13.46 -16.86 32.00
C LEU A 38 12.33 -17.86 32.14
N GLY A 39 12.25 -18.87 31.28
CA GLY A 39 11.30 -19.97 31.40
C GLY A 39 11.54 -20.79 32.68
N PHE A 40 12.79 -21.07 33.03
CA PHE A 40 13.17 -21.74 34.25
C PHE A 40 12.78 -20.92 35.49
N LEU A 41 13.07 -19.63 35.52
CA LEU A 41 12.70 -18.74 36.62
C LEU A 41 11.18 -18.63 36.81
N ASN A 42 10.42 -18.51 35.73
CA ASN A 42 8.96 -18.40 35.75
C ASN A 42 8.27 -19.68 36.25
N ASN A 43 8.96 -20.84 36.18
CA ASN A 43 8.47 -22.12 36.70
C ASN A 43 9.04 -22.47 38.10
N GLY A 44 9.49 -21.47 38.85
CA GLY A 44 9.93 -21.63 40.24
C GLY A 44 11.30 -22.28 40.40
N GLY A 45 12.12 -22.33 39.36
CA GLY A 45 13.49 -22.84 39.42
C GLY A 45 13.61 -24.35 39.63
N ALA A 46 12.51 -25.12 39.59
CA ALA A 46 12.50 -26.54 39.84
C ALA A 46 12.22 -27.39 38.62
N GLY A 47 13.20 -28.11 38.17
CA GLY A 47 13.16 -29.50 37.71
C GLY A 47 12.30 -29.90 36.50
N HIS A 48 11.76 -28.97 35.71
CA HIS A 48 11.18 -29.35 34.43
C HIS A 48 12.25 -29.23 33.34
N SER A 49 12.59 -30.35 32.71
CA SER A 49 13.39 -30.34 31.49
C SER A 49 12.65 -29.55 30.40
N TYR A 50 12.96 -28.27 30.32
CA TYR A 50 12.49 -27.43 29.22
C TYR A 50 13.28 -27.81 27.98
N SER A 51 12.70 -28.68 27.16
CA SER A 51 13.32 -29.02 25.88
C SER A 51 13.24 -27.83 24.94
N LEU A 52 14.36 -27.15 24.74
CA LEU A 52 14.52 -26.12 23.71
C LEU A 52 14.19 -26.61 22.30
N TYR A 53 14.25 -27.94 22.11
CA TYR A 53 14.01 -28.57 20.81
C TYR A 53 12.53 -28.61 20.37
N TYR A 54 11.58 -28.31 21.25
CA TYR A 54 10.15 -28.43 20.94
C TYR A 54 9.38 -27.12 20.91
N ARG A 55 10.00 -25.99 21.24
CA ARG A 55 9.43 -24.73 20.81
C ARG A 55 9.94 -24.43 19.40
N GLN A 56 9.22 -24.91 18.42
CA GLN A 56 9.25 -24.35 17.10
C GLN A 56 8.87 -22.87 17.26
N PHE A 57 9.87 -22.02 17.43
CA PHE A 57 9.63 -20.60 17.21
C PHE A 57 9.29 -20.50 15.74
N ASP A 58 8.03 -20.30 15.49
CA ASP A 58 7.58 -19.97 14.17
C ASP A 58 8.09 -18.55 13.86
N PHE A 59 9.32 -18.48 13.36
CA PHE A 59 9.87 -17.27 12.78
C PHE A 59 9.27 -16.99 11.40
N SER A 60 8.29 -17.78 10.97
CA SER A 60 7.54 -17.47 9.79
C SER A 60 6.71 -16.23 10.12
N ARG A 61 7.29 -15.07 9.85
CA ARG A 61 6.50 -13.85 9.76
C ARG A 61 5.34 -14.15 8.80
N LYS A 62 4.13 -14.14 9.32
CA LYS A 62 2.95 -14.28 8.49
C LYS A 62 2.95 -13.11 7.51
N LEU A 63 3.28 -13.41 6.26
CA LEU A 63 3.26 -12.42 5.21
C LEU A 63 1.83 -11.88 5.04
N SER A 64 1.73 -10.60 4.78
CA SER A 64 0.44 -9.93 4.61
C SER A 64 -0.26 -10.45 3.35
N THR A 65 -1.55 -10.72 3.47
CA THR A 65 -2.45 -11.02 2.34
C THR A 65 -3.13 -9.76 1.80
N ASP A 66 -2.76 -8.58 2.30
CA ASP A 66 -3.35 -7.31 1.88
C ASP A 66 -2.74 -6.83 0.55
N ALA A 67 -3.56 -6.77 -0.49
CA ALA A 67 -3.22 -6.29 -1.83
C ALA A 67 -3.99 -5.00 -2.16
N THR A 68 -4.01 -4.04 -1.25
CA THR A 68 -4.82 -2.83 -1.39
C THR A 68 -4.03 -1.69 -2.04
N ILE A 69 -4.67 -0.98 -3.00
CA ILE A 69 -4.25 0.36 -3.41
C ILE A 69 -4.84 1.34 -2.40
N THR A 70 -4.00 2.02 -1.63
CA THR A 70 -4.43 2.94 -0.57
C THR A 70 -4.68 4.36 -1.10
N THR A 71 -3.88 4.79 -2.07
CA THR A 71 -4.10 6.05 -2.78
C THR A 71 -3.88 5.87 -4.28
N PHE A 72 -4.59 6.64 -5.08
CA PHE A 72 -4.41 6.68 -6.53
C PHE A 72 -4.62 8.10 -7.02
N THR A 73 -3.66 8.64 -7.77
CA THR A 73 -3.77 9.96 -8.40
C THR A 73 -3.33 9.89 -9.86
N LEU A 74 -3.97 10.68 -10.69
CA LEU A 74 -3.66 10.82 -12.10
C LEU A 74 -3.77 12.29 -12.47
N ASP A 75 -2.71 12.88 -13.05
CA ASP A 75 -2.65 14.30 -13.37
C ASP A 75 -3.04 15.22 -12.19
N GLY A 76 -2.55 14.86 -10.98
CA GLY A 76 -2.84 15.59 -9.75
C GLY A 76 -4.29 15.45 -9.23
N LYS A 77 -5.16 14.68 -9.91
CA LYS A 77 -6.53 14.41 -9.48
C LYS A 77 -6.59 13.07 -8.73
N GLN A 78 -7.23 13.10 -7.57
CA GLN A 78 -7.40 11.91 -6.75
C GLN A 78 -8.48 11.00 -7.33
N GLY A 79 -8.22 9.69 -7.34
CA GLY A 79 -9.17 8.67 -7.71
C GLY A 79 -10.19 8.40 -6.59
N VAL A 80 -11.43 8.19 -6.99
CA VAL A 80 -12.53 7.79 -6.11
C VAL A 80 -12.68 6.29 -6.16
N PHE A 81 -12.50 5.63 -5.01
CA PHE A 81 -12.63 4.18 -4.86
C PHE A 81 -14.10 3.78 -4.75
N GLY A 82 -14.46 2.66 -5.36
CA GLY A 82 -15.81 2.15 -5.34
C GLY A 82 -15.90 0.69 -5.77
N LYS A 83 -17.12 0.25 -6.04
CA LYS A 83 -17.44 -1.06 -6.62
C LYS A 83 -18.35 -0.88 -7.82
N ASP A 84 -18.19 -1.74 -8.81
CA ASP A 84 -19.14 -1.81 -9.92
C ASP A 84 -20.32 -2.75 -9.63
N SER A 85 -21.23 -2.87 -10.57
CA SER A 85 -22.40 -3.76 -10.45
C SER A 85 -22.06 -5.25 -10.30
N ALA A 86 -20.85 -5.64 -10.69
CA ALA A 86 -20.32 -7.00 -10.50
C ALA A 86 -19.48 -7.13 -9.22
N ASN A 87 -19.54 -6.15 -8.30
CA ASN A 87 -18.79 -6.09 -7.04
C ASN A 87 -17.26 -6.09 -7.22
N ARG A 88 -16.76 -5.68 -8.39
CA ARG A 88 -15.34 -5.54 -8.66
C ARG A 88 -14.84 -4.20 -8.12
N ASP A 89 -13.60 -4.15 -7.64
CA ASP A 89 -12.99 -2.92 -7.16
C ASP A 89 -12.74 -1.94 -8.30
N THR A 90 -13.18 -0.70 -8.14
CA THR A 90 -13.04 0.36 -9.15
C THR A 90 -12.37 1.58 -8.58
N ILE A 91 -11.66 2.32 -9.45
CA ILE A 91 -11.12 3.64 -9.16
C ILE A 91 -11.53 4.55 -10.31
N THR A 92 -12.28 5.60 -10.00
CA THR A 92 -12.71 6.58 -11.01
C THR A 92 -11.92 7.88 -10.83
N VAL A 93 -11.27 8.34 -11.88
CA VAL A 93 -10.59 9.65 -11.91
C VAL A 93 -11.30 10.55 -12.88
N THR A 94 -11.66 11.75 -12.45
CA THR A 94 -12.30 12.75 -13.32
C THR A 94 -11.29 13.83 -13.71
N LEU A 95 -11.04 13.95 -15.01
CA LEU A 95 -10.11 14.91 -15.59
C LEU A 95 -10.86 15.93 -16.46
N PRO A 96 -10.30 17.13 -16.66
CA PRO A 96 -10.89 18.11 -17.57
C PRO A 96 -11.00 17.56 -19.01
N VAL A 97 -12.03 17.98 -19.74
CA VAL A 97 -12.13 17.72 -21.18
C VAL A 97 -10.91 18.31 -21.91
N GLY A 98 -10.38 17.58 -22.88
CA GLY A 98 -9.16 18.00 -23.60
C GLY A 98 -7.85 17.49 -22.97
N THR A 99 -7.89 16.85 -21.79
CA THR A 99 -6.71 16.20 -21.22
C THR A 99 -6.20 15.11 -22.16
N ASN A 100 -4.90 15.11 -22.42
CA ASN A 100 -4.26 14.09 -23.24
C ASN A 100 -4.08 12.78 -22.47
N LEU A 101 -4.90 11.77 -22.76
CA LEU A 101 -4.89 10.47 -22.11
C LEU A 101 -3.89 9.47 -22.72
N SER A 102 -3.15 9.84 -23.77
CA SER A 102 -2.28 8.89 -24.47
C SER A 102 -0.96 8.59 -23.76
N SER A 103 -0.57 9.41 -22.78
CA SER A 103 0.71 9.31 -22.09
C SER A 103 0.59 9.83 -20.65
N MET A 104 -0.04 9.04 -19.80
CA MET A 104 -0.33 9.41 -18.41
C MET A 104 0.55 8.63 -17.44
N VAL A 105 1.00 9.28 -16.38
CA VAL A 105 1.77 8.64 -15.31
C VAL A 105 0.92 8.61 -14.04
N PRO A 106 0.37 7.45 -13.66
CA PRO A 106 -0.35 7.32 -12.41
C PRO A 106 0.61 7.28 -11.21
N HIS A 107 0.21 7.91 -10.11
CA HIS A 107 0.87 7.79 -8.82
C HIS A 107 -0.06 7.05 -7.87
N LEU A 108 0.46 6.01 -7.22
CA LEU A 108 -0.31 5.19 -6.29
C LEU A 108 0.54 4.74 -5.12
N THR A 109 -0.11 4.47 -3.99
CA THR A 109 0.50 3.80 -2.85
C THR A 109 -0.23 2.49 -2.60
N LEU A 110 0.52 1.50 -2.15
CA LEU A 110 0.03 0.15 -1.88
C LEU A 110 0.07 -0.14 -0.37
N SER A 111 -0.66 -1.16 0.05
CA SER A 111 -0.49 -1.76 1.37
C SER A 111 0.94 -2.25 1.57
N GLN A 112 1.37 -2.33 2.83
CA GLN A 112 2.75 -2.69 3.17
C GLN A 112 3.13 -4.06 2.61
N GLY A 113 4.27 -4.09 1.91
CA GLY A 113 4.81 -5.30 1.29
C GLY A 113 4.12 -5.71 -0.02
N ALA A 114 3.04 -5.06 -0.43
CA ALA A 114 2.38 -5.34 -1.71
C ALA A 114 3.15 -4.72 -2.89
N THR A 115 3.00 -5.32 -4.06
CA THR A 115 3.64 -4.90 -5.31
C THR A 115 2.62 -4.77 -6.43
N LEU A 116 2.81 -3.79 -7.33
CA LEU A 116 2.01 -3.69 -8.54
C LEU A 116 2.57 -4.65 -9.59
N VAL A 117 1.74 -5.60 -10.04
CA VAL A 117 2.11 -6.59 -11.05
C VAL A 117 1.89 -6.03 -12.46
N GLN A 118 0.78 -5.35 -12.65
CA GLN A 118 0.44 -4.69 -13.92
C GLN A 118 -0.56 -3.54 -13.69
N PRO A 119 -0.54 -2.51 -14.55
CA PRO A 119 0.41 -2.27 -15.64
C PRO A 119 1.80 -1.83 -15.14
N ASP A 120 2.80 -1.85 -16.03
CA ASP A 120 4.11 -1.26 -15.73
C ASP A 120 4.00 0.26 -15.69
N ILE A 121 4.04 0.85 -14.48
CA ILE A 121 3.95 2.29 -14.25
C ILE A 121 5.30 3.01 -14.33
N SER A 122 6.39 2.31 -14.63
CA SER A 122 7.69 2.94 -14.94
C SER A 122 7.64 3.67 -16.28
N LYS A 123 6.63 3.38 -17.09
CA LYS A 123 6.36 3.99 -18.37
C LYS A 123 4.98 4.66 -18.38
N PRO A 124 4.81 5.72 -19.17
CA PRO A 124 3.49 6.32 -19.36
C PRO A 124 2.48 5.31 -19.91
N ILE A 125 1.27 5.37 -19.37
CA ILE A 125 0.16 4.48 -19.73
C ILE A 125 -0.83 5.27 -20.60
N LYS A 126 -1.35 4.61 -21.62
CA LYS A 126 -2.47 5.14 -22.39
C LYS A 126 -3.79 4.76 -21.73
N PHE A 127 -4.57 5.76 -21.36
CA PHE A 127 -5.96 5.57 -20.96
C PHE A 127 -6.92 5.91 -22.10
N VAL A 128 -8.11 5.36 -22.04
CA VAL A 128 -9.22 5.71 -22.92
C VAL A 128 -10.39 6.15 -22.01
N ALA A 129 -11.02 7.27 -22.35
CA ALA A 129 -12.14 7.77 -21.56
C ALA A 129 -13.25 6.72 -21.47
N ASP A 130 -13.81 6.56 -20.27
CA ASP A 130 -14.88 5.63 -19.94
C ASP A 130 -14.57 4.14 -20.16
N VAL A 131 -13.31 3.81 -20.45
CA VAL A 131 -12.84 2.42 -20.57
C VAL A 131 -12.01 2.05 -19.34
N ALA A 132 -12.36 0.94 -18.72
CA ALA A 132 -11.66 0.44 -17.54
C ALA A 132 -10.30 -0.17 -17.89
N THR A 133 -9.26 0.29 -17.22
CA THR A 133 -7.90 -0.25 -17.30
C THR A 133 -7.60 -1.05 -16.03
N PRO A 134 -7.23 -2.34 -16.13
CA PRO A 134 -6.97 -3.16 -14.94
C PRO A 134 -5.61 -2.85 -14.31
N PHE A 135 -5.60 -2.71 -12.99
CA PHE A 135 -4.41 -2.61 -12.14
C PHE A 135 -4.40 -3.79 -11.18
N THR A 136 -3.44 -4.67 -11.31
CA THR A 136 -3.34 -5.88 -10.48
C THR A 136 -2.22 -5.72 -9.47
N VAL A 137 -2.57 -5.85 -8.20
CA VAL A 137 -1.67 -5.78 -7.05
C VAL A 137 -1.51 -7.19 -6.48
N GLN A 138 -0.28 -7.55 -6.14
CA GLN A 138 0.06 -8.77 -5.43
C GLN A 138 0.45 -8.43 -4.00
N ALA A 139 -0.11 -9.13 -3.04
CA ALA A 139 0.23 -9.00 -1.63
C ALA A 139 1.64 -9.51 -1.33
N GLU A 140 2.13 -9.21 -0.13
CA GLU A 140 3.44 -9.64 0.36
C GLU A 140 3.62 -11.17 0.35
N ASP A 141 2.53 -11.94 0.51
CA ASP A 141 2.54 -13.40 0.51
C ASP A 141 2.90 -14.02 -0.86
N GLY A 142 2.97 -13.20 -1.92
CA GLY A 142 3.26 -13.62 -3.28
C GLY A 142 2.18 -14.48 -3.93
N LYS A 143 1.02 -14.66 -3.28
CA LYS A 143 -0.08 -15.54 -3.71
C LYS A 143 -1.39 -14.76 -3.89
N THR A 144 -1.71 -13.90 -2.94
CA THR A 144 -2.95 -13.11 -2.96
C THR A 144 -2.82 -11.97 -3.95
N THR A 145 -3.77 -11.86 -4.88
CA THR A 145 -3.82 -10.77 -5.85
C THR A 145 -5.17 -10.07 -5.80
N ARG A 146 -5.17 -8.76 -6.10
CA ARG A 146 -6.38 -7.95 -6.20
C ARG A 146 -6.31 -7.05 -7.43
N THR A 147 -7.39 -6.98 -8.19
CA THR A 147 -7.45 -6.16 -9.41
C THR A 147 -8.42 -5.01 -9.21
N TYR A 148 -7.95 -3.81 -9.50
CA TYR A 148 -8.72 -2.57 -9.54
C TYR A 148 -8.95 -2.17 -10.99
N TYR A 149 -10.17 -1.77 -11.31
CA TYR A 149 -10.54 -1.29 -12.63
C TYR A 149 -10.56 0.24 -12.62
N VAL A 150 -9.50 0.84 -13.18
CA VAL A 150 -9.33 2.30 -13.22
C VAL A 150 -10.04 2.86 -14.44
N THR A 151 -10.99 3.76 -14.24
CA THR A 151 -11.72 4.44 -15.30
C THR A 151 -11.47 5.94 -15.24
N VAL A 152 -11.06 6.53 -16.36
CA VAL A 152 -10.91 7.97 -16.50
C VAL A 152 -12.17 8.54 -17.13
N LYS A 153 -12.80 9.48 -16.45
CA LYS A 153 -13.92 10.26 -16.97
C LYS A 153 -13.47 11.66 -17.32
N LEU A 154 -13.92 12.17 -18.44
CA LEU A 154 -13.69 13.55 -18.84
C LEU A 154 -14.90 14.40 -18.42
N ASN A 155 -14.65 15.34 -17.52
CA ASN A 155 -15.67 16.27 -17.10
C ASN A 155 -15.82 17.35 -18.20
N SER A 156 -16.97 17.34 -18.87
CA SER A 156 -17.39 18.52 -19.63
C SER A 156 -17.71 19.62 -18.60
N SER A 157 -16.71 20.39 -18.18
CA SER A 157 -17.02 21.68 -17.62
C SER A 157 -17.66 22.48 -18.77
N VAL A 158 -18.98 22.46 -18.83
CA VAL A 158 -19.68 23.61 -19.40
C VAL A 158 -19.28 24.72 -18.45
N GLN A 159 -18.15 25.36 -18.75
CA GLN A 159 -17.93 26.69 -18.26
C GLN A 159 -19.13 27.44 -18.82
N ALA A 160 -20.11 27.71 -17.98
CA ALA A 160 -21.03 28.76 -18.22
C ALA A 160 -20.16 30.03 -18.28
N SER A 161 -19.55 30.25 -19.44
CA SER A 161 -19.12 31.56 -19.81
C SER A 161 -20.41 32.34 -19.72
N GLY A 162 -20.46 33.30 -18.82
CA GLY A 162 -21.56 34.23 -18.71
C GLY A 162 -21.75 34.99 -20.00
N ALA A 163 -22.28 34.29 -20.99
CA ALA A 163 -22.97 34.90 -22.09
C ALA A 163 -24.26 35.41 -21.46
N GLU A 164 -24.17 36.59 -20.91
CA GLU A 164 -25.31 37.45 -20.70
C GLU A 164 -26.16 37.32 -21.95
N LEU A 165 -27.33 36.68 -21.83
CA LEU A 165 -28.36 36.70 -22.85
C LEU A 165 -28.84 38.13 -22.89
N ILE A 166 -28.18 38.95 -23.70
CA ILE A 166 -28.76 40.22 -24.13
C ILE A 166 -29.97 39.84 -24.97
N PRO A 167 -31.21 40.07 -24.52
CA PRO A 167 -32.36 39.82 -25.33
C PRO A 167 -32.27 40.81 -26.52
N SER A 168 -31.75 40.29 -27.62
CA SER A 168 -31.78 40.96 -28.90
C SER A 168 -33.23 41.04 -29.31
N SER A 169 -33.71 42.29 -29.43
CA SER A 169 -35.03 42.71 -29.95
C SER A 169 -36.19 42.70 -28.95
N ILE A 170 -36.26 43.74 -28.15
CA ILE A 170 -37.56 44.39 -27.96
C ILE A 170 -37.69 45.41 -29.14
N GLN A 171 -38.34 45.00 -30.19
CA GLN A 171 -38.86 45.95 -31.16
C GLN A 171 -40.14 46.56 -30.58
N LEU A 172 -40.02 47.71 -29.98
CA LEU A 172 -41.16 48.60 -29.81
C LEU A 172 -41.55 49.11 -31.20
N THR A 173 -42.50 48.41 -31.77
CA THR A 173 -43.28 49.04 -32.87
C THR A 173 -44.21 50.03 -32.23
N ASP A 174 -43.79 51.27 -32.30
CA ASP A 174 -44.64 52.43 -32.08
C ASP A 174 -45.64 52.45 -33.21
N ALA A 175 -46.89 52.12 -32.93
CA ALA A 175 -48.01 52.28 -33.80
C ALA A 175 -48.92 53.24 -33.04
N ASN A 176 -48.68 54.54 -33.14
CA ASN A 176 -49.36 55.38 -34.01
C ASN A 176 -50.77 55.86 -33.63
N ILE A 177 -50.88 57.00 -33.51
CA ILE A 177 -51.96 57.99 -33.65
C ILE A 177 -52.95 57.62 -34.74
#